data_d839eb38b57d7522bb624de40ec4707f
#
_entry.id   d839eb38b57d7522bb624de40ec4707f
#
_cell.length_a   1.000
_cell.length_b   1.000
_cell.length_c   1.000
_cell.angle_alpha   90.00
_cell.angle_beta   90.00
_cell.angle_gamma   90.00
#
_symmetry.space_group_name_H-M   'P 1'
#
loop_
_entity.id
_entity.type
_entity.pdbx_description
1 polymer ?
#
loop_
_entity_poly.entity_id
_entity_poly.type
_entity_poly.pdbx_seq_one_letter_code
_entity_poly.pdbx_strand_id
1 'polypeptide(L)'
;MDITHITSLLGGIALFLYGMSIMGAGLEKLAGGKMQGILQKLTSSTIKGVIFGTLITGVIQSSAGTVVICVGLVNSGIMTLTQSVGVIMGANIGTTVTGQLIRMADISGDSLILTLIQPKTFAPVVAFRSEERRVGKEC
;
A
#
# COMPACT_ATOMS: atom_id res chain seq x y z
N MET A 1 33.47 -2.58 -5.50
CA MET A 1 32.21 -1.84 -5.30
C MET A 1 32.49 -0.41 -5.67
N ASP A 2 31.89 0.04 -6.74
CA ASP A 2 32.14 1.39 -7.26
C ASP A 2 31.39 2.42 -6.43
N ILE A 3 32.00 3.58 -6.23
CA ILE A 3 31.42 4.71 -5.47
C ILE A 3 30.04 5.07 -5.98
N THR A 4 29.77 4.88 -7.27
CA THR A 4 28.46 5.09 -7.91
C THR A 4 27.37 4.18 -7.35
N HIS A 5 27.65 2.93 -7.01
CA HIS A 5 26.68 2.02 -6.41
C HIS A 5 26.33 2.43 -4.98
N ILE A 6 27.32 2.91 -4.22
CA ILE A 6 27.10 3.38 -2.85
C ILE A 6 26.26 4.66 -2.85
N THR A 7 26.57 5.61 -3.72
CA THR A 7 25.79 6.86 -3.84
C THR A 7 24.36 6.62 -4.31
N SER A 8 24.16 5.70 -5.27
CA SER A 8 22.82 5.28 -5.71
C SER A 8 22.02 4.62 -4.58
N LEU A 9 22.66 3.75 -3.80
CA LEU A 9 22.01 3.08 -2.66
C LEU A 9 21.59 4.10 -1.59
N LEU A 10 22.51 5.00 -1.21
CA LEU A 10 22.22 6.05 -0.23
C LEU A 10 21.15 7.02 -0.73
N GLY A 11 21.18 7.40 -2.00
CA GLY A 11 20.15 8.22 -2.64
C GLY A 11 18.79 7.53 -2.64
N GLY A 12 18.74 6.23 -2.96
CA GLY A 12 17.52 5.43 -2.92
C GLY A 12 16.92 5.33 -1.52
N ILE A 13 17.76 5.09 -0.50
CA ILE A 13 17.33 5.05 0.90
C ILE A 13 16.80 6.41 1.35
N ALA A 14 17.49 7.50 1.01
CA ALA A 14 17.06 8.85 1.36
C ALA A 14 15.71 9.20 0.74
N LEU A 15 15.51 8.90 -0.54
CA LEU A 15 14.23 9.09 -1.24
C LEU A 15 13.12 8.22 -0.64
N PHE A 16 13.42 6.99 -0.28
CA PHE A 16 12.46 6.09 0.37
C PHE A 16 12.00 6.63 1.73
N LEU A 17 12.95 7.05 2.59
CA LEU A 17 12.64 7.62 3.90
C LEU A 17 11.86 8.94 3.78
N TYR A 18 12.23 9.78 2.82
CA TYR A 18 11.52 11.02 2.54
C TYR A 18 10.09 10.76 2.05
N GLY A 19 9.91 9.84 1.11
CA GLY A 19 8.59 9.43 0.62
C GLY A 19 7.71 8.86 1.73
N MET A 20 8.29 8.04 2.62
CA MET A 20 7.59 7.48 3.77
C MET A 20 7.16 8.59 4.76
N SER A 21 8.00 9.59 5.00
CA SER A 21 7.68 10.74 5.86
C SER A 21 6.53 11.59 5.28
N ILE A 22 6.56 11.89 3.98
CA ILE A 22 5.47 12.63 3.31
C ILE A 22 4.17 11.84 3.34
N MET A 23 4.24 10.53 3.10
CA MET A 23 3.07 9.66 3.13
C MET A 23 2.45 9.63 4.54
N GLY A 24 3.26 9.51 5.59
CA GLY A 24 2.81 9.55 6.98
C GLY A 24 2.10 10.86 7.29
N ALA A 25 2.70 12.00 6.96
CA ALA A 25 2.10 13.32 7.15
C ALA A 25 0.81 13.51 6.32
N GLY A 26 0.76 12.95 5.11
CA GLY A 26 -0.44 12.96 4.27
C GLY A 26 -1.58 12.15 4.87
N LEU A 27 -1.28 10.95 5.37
CA LEU A 27 -2.24 10.10 6.06
C LEU A 27 -2.76 10.74 7.34
N GLU A 28 -1.89 11.37 8.14
CA GLU A 28 -2.27 12.09 9.34
C GLU A 28 -3.26 13.23 9.05
N LYS A 29 -3.02 14.01 7.99
CA LYS A 29 -3.92 15.08 7.54
C LYS A 29 -5.26 14.56 7.04
N LEU A 30 -5.27 13.44 6.32
CA LEU A 30 -6.49 12.80 5.81
C LEU A 30 -7.26 12.06 6.92
N ALA A 31 -6.52 11.56 7.91
CA ALA A 31 -7.05 10.66 8.91
C ALA A 31 -7.95 11.35 9.92
N GLY A 32 -7.84 12.64 10.19
CA GLY A 32 -8.68 13.28 11.22
C GLY A 32 -9.21 12.29 12.26
N GLY A 33 -9.65 12.64 13.40
CA GLY A 33 -10.03 11.71 14.48
C GLY A 33 -11.02 10.57 14.11
N LYS A 34 -11.71 10.68 12.96
CA LYS A 34 -12.62 9.64 12.46
C LYS A 34 -11.91 8.41 11.90
N MET A 35 -10.79 8.59 11.21
CA MET A 35 -10.03 7.48 10.62
C MET A 35 -9.40 6.59 11.70
N GLN A 36 -8.91 7.20 12.77
CA GLN A 36 -8.36 6.46 13.92
C GLN A 36 -9.41 5.52 14.53
N GLY A 37 -10.66 6.00 14.70
CA GLY A 37 -11.76 5.18 15.21
C GLY A 37 -12.15 4.04 14.27
N ILE A 38 -12.11 4.26 12.96
CA ILE A 38 -12.39 3.22 11.95
C ILE A 38 -11.29 2.17 11.96
N LEU A 39 -10.03 2.59 11.93
CA LEU A 39 -8.88 1.67 11.98
C LEU A 39 -8.85 0.86 13.27
N GLN A 40 -9.12 1.48 14.41
CA GLN A 40 -9.21 0.77 15.69
C GLN A 40 -10.31 -0.32 15.67
N LYS A 41 -11.46 -0.05 15.07
CA LYS A 41 -12.53 -1.05 14.92
C LYS A 41 -12.15 -2.18 13.96
N LEU A 42 -11.54 -1.85 12.83
CA LEU A 42 -11.11 -2.81 11.81
C LEU A 42 -9.92 -3.68 12.26
N THR A 43 -9.10 -3.17 13.17
CA THR A 43 -7.91 -3.86 13.67
C THR A 43 -8.01 -4.20 15.17
N SER A 44 -9.22 -4.15 15.75
CA SER A 44 -9.46 -4.40 17.18
C SER A 44 -9.08 -5.79 17.66
N SER A 45 -8.97 -6.76 16.75
CA SER A 45 -8.53 -8.13 17.00
C SER A 45 -7.47 -8.49 15.96
N THR A 46 -6.50 -9.32 16.34
CA THR A 46 -5.46 -9.82 15.42
C THR A 46 -6.06 -10.44 14.16
N ILE A 47 -7.14 -11.24 14.30
CA ILE A 47 -7.83 -11.88 13.17
C ILE A 47 -8.42 -10.81 12.22
N LYS A 48 -9.07 -9.79 12.76
CA LYS A 48 -9.59 -8.67 11.94
C LYS A 48 -8.46 -7.92 11.25
N GLY A 49 -7.34 -7.70 11.94
CA GLY A 49 -6.13 -7.12 11.36
C GLY A 49 -5.61 -7.96 10.20
N VAL A 50 -5.56 -9.28 10.33
CA VAL A 50 -5.15 -10.21 9.26
C VAL A 50 -6.09 -10.11 8.05
N ILE A 51 -7.39 -10.15 8.26
CA ILE A 51 -8.37 -10.02 7.17
C ILE A 51 -8.22 -8.66 6.47
N PHE A 52 -8.11 -7.60 7.24
CA PHE A 52 -7.93 -6.24 6.71
C PHE A 52 -6.61 -6.11 5.91
N GLY A 53 -5.50 -6.61 6.44
CA GLY A 53 -4.21 -6.63 5.75
C GLY A 53 -4.23 -7.44 4.45
N THR A 54 -4.91 -8.60 4.46
CA THR A 54 -5.09 -9.44 3.28
C THR A 54 -5.86 -8.71 2.19
N LEU A 55 -6.97 -8.05 2.54
CA LEU A 55 -7.79 -7.29 1.59
C LEU A 55 -7.03 -6.08 1.02
N ILE A 56 -6.39 -5.29 1.88
CA ILE A 56 -5.61 -4.11 1.45
C ILE A 56 -4.49 -4.54 0.51
N THR A 57 -3.74 -5.57 0.87
CA THR A 57 -2.64 -6.07 0.03
C THR A 57 -3.15 -6.67 -1.27
N GLY A 58 -4.29 -7.35 -1.25
CA GLY A 58 -4.95 -7.83 -2.46
C GLY A 58 -5.30 -6.71 -3.44
N VAL A 59 -5.75 -5.56 -2.93
CA VAL A 59 -6.06 -4.37 -3.75
C VAL A 59 -4.79 -3.66 -4.21
N ILE A 60 -3.85 -3.39 -3.30
CA ILE A 60 -2.60 -2.66 -3.61
C ILE A 60 -1.63 -3.55 -4.40
N GLN A 61 -1.73 -4.88 -4.25
CA GLN A 61 -0.84 -5.89 -4.80
C GLN A 61 0.64 -5.68 -4.46
N SER A 62 0.89 -5.04 -3.33
CA SER A 62 2.23 -4.76 -2.81
C SER A 62 2.24 -4.91 -1.29
N SER A 63 2.82 -6.01 -0.80
CA SER A 63 3.00 -6.22 0.64
C SER A 63 3.97 -5.21 1.24
N ALA A 64 5.02 -4.86 0.50
CA ALA A 64 5.94 -3.81 0.92
C ALA A 64 5.24 -2.46 1.07
N GLY A 65 4.37 -2.08 0.12
CA GLY A 65 3.53 -0.89 0.22
C GLY A 65 2.64 -0.91 1.45
N THR A 66 1.98 -2.03 1.73
CA THR A 66 1.14 -2.19 2.93
C THR A 66 1.96 -2.06 4.21
N VAL A 67 3.16 -2.64 4.28
CA VAL A 67 4.05 -2.51 5.45
C VAL A 67 4.47 -1.05 5.65
N VAL A 68 4.84 -0.35 4.58
CA VAL A 68 5.23 1.07 4.65
C VAL A 68 4.07 1.93 5.16
N ILE A 69 2.83 1.67 4.69
CA ILE A 69 1.62 2.34 5.19
C ILE A 69 1.43 2.06 6.70
N CYS A 70 1.57 0.80 7.12
CA CYS A 70 1.47 0.42 8.53
C CYS A 70 2.50 1.14 9.40
N VAL A 71 3.76 1.21 8.95
CA VAL A 71 4.82 1.94 9.65
C VAL A 71 4.47 3.42 9.78
N GLY A 72 3.97 4.04 8.70
CA GLY A 72 3.49 5.42 8.72
C GLY A 72 2.36 5.64 9.73
N LEU A 73 1.37 4.74 9.79
CA LEU A 73 0.23 4.80 10.71
C LEU A 73 0.65 4.59 12.18
N VAL A 74 1.61 3.71 12.44
CA VAL A 74 2.17 3.51 13.78
C VAL A 74 2.98 4.72 14.21
N ASN A 75 3.81 5.25 13.31
CA ASN A 75 4.65 6.41 13.62
C ASN A 75 3.83 7.69 13.87
N SER A 76 2.68 7.85 13.21
CA SER A 76 1.73 8.96 13.45
C SER A 76 0.80 8.73 14.64
N GLY A 77 0.93 7.61 15.36
CA GLY A 77 0.10 7.29 16.54
C GLY A 77 -1.35 6.91 16.22
N ILE A 78 -1.67 6.72 14.94
CA ILE A 78 -3.03 6.34 14.48
C ILE A 78 -3.29 4.85 14.75
N MET A 79 -2.26 4.03 14.70
CA MET A 79 -2.32 2.58 14.90
C MET A 79 -1.30 2.14 15.96
N THR A 80 -1.65 1.17 16.76
CA THR A 80 -0.70 0.56 17.71
C THR A 80 0.18 -0.48 17.01
N LEU A 81 1.35 -0.73 17.57
CA LEU A 81 2.27 -1.75 17.05
C LEU A 81 1.60 -3.15 17.03
N THR A 82 0.85 -3.48 18.07
CA THR A 82 0.13 -4.76 18.17
C THR A 82 -0.89 -4.94 17.03
N GLN A 83 -1.59 -3.88 16.67
CA GLN A 83 -2.53 -3.89 15.55
C GLN A 83 -1.80 -4.05 14.21
N SER A 84 -0.66 -3.40 14.05
CA SER A 84 0.13 -3.49 12.81
C SER A 84 0.65 -4.90 12.54
N VAL A 85 0.98 -5.67 13.58
CA VAL A 85 1.41 -7.07 13.42
C VAL A 85 0.34 -7.90 12.71
N GLY A 86 -0.92 -7.78 13.11
CA GLY A 86 -2.03 -8.48 12.43
C GLY A 86 -2.14 -8.09 10.96
N VAL A 87 -2.05 -6.80 10.66
CA VAL A 87 -2.13 -6.30 9.27
C VAL A 87 -0.94 -6.79 8.43
N ILE A 88 0.26 -6.80 8.98
CA ILE A 88 1.47 -7.29 8.28
C ILE A 88 1.37 -8.81 8.00
N MET A 89 0.88 -9.59 8.96
CA MET A 89 0.61 -11.02 8.72
C MET A 89 -0.41 -11.20 7.60
N GLY A 90 -1.48 -10.40 7.60
CA GLY A 90 -2.47 -10.38 6.54
C GLY A 90 -1.88 -9.98 5.18
N ALA A 91 -0.97 -9.01 5.15
CA ALA A 91 -0.30 -8.60 3.94
C ALA A 91 0.49 -9.75 3.27
N ASN A 92 1.17 -10.56 4.07
CA ASN A 92 1.88 -11.74 3.57
C ASN A 92 0.91 -12.78 2.99
N ILE A 93 -0.22 -13.01 3.66
CA ILE A 93 -1.28 -13.90 3.15
C ILE A 93 -1.88 -13.34 1.86
N GLY A 94 -2.17 -12.04 1.81
CA GLY A 94 -2.71 -11.36 0.63
C GLY A 94 -1.83 -11.51 -0.61
N THR A 95 -0.53 -11.40 -0.44
CA THR A 95 0.45 -11.63 -1.53
C THR A 95 0.37 -13.05 -2.05
N THR A 96 0.27 -14.04 -1.17
CA THR A 96 0.16 -15.45 -1.54
C THR A 96 -1.15 -15.75 -2.28
N VAL A 97 -2.27 -15.22 -1.77
CA VAL A 97 -3.59 -15.35 -2.41
C VAL A 97 -3.59 -14.71 -3.80
N THR A 98 -3.03 -13.52 -3.93
CA THR A 98 -2.92 -12.83 -5.23
C THR A 98 -2.08 -13.64 -6.22
N GLY A 99 -0.94 -14.19 -5.76
CA GLY A 99 -0.10 -15.06 -6.59
C GLY A 99 -0.83 -16.32 -7.07
N GLN A 100 -1.65 -16.94 -6.20
CA GLN A 100 -2.46 -18.10 -6.56
C GLN A 100 -3.55 -17.73 -7.58
N LEU A 101 -4.23 -16.60 -7.38
CA LEU A 101 -5.26 -16.14 -8.32
C LEU A 101 -4.68 -15.86 -9.71
N ILE A 102 -3.53 -15.22 -9.80
CA ILE A 102 -2.84 -14.96 -11.07
C ILE A 102 -2.48 -16.27 -11.76
N ARG A 103 -1.97 -17.24 -10.99
CA ARG A 103 -1.61 -18.56 -11.51
C ARG A 103 -2.81 -19.36 -12.03
N MET A 104 -3.93 -19.31 -11.30
CA MET A 104 -5.18 -19.98 -11.74
C MET A 104 -5.73 -19.38 -13.03
N ALA A 105 -5.60 -18.09 -13.18
CA ALA A 105 -6.09 -17.40 -14.34
C ALA A 105 -5.23 -17.60 -15.60
N ASP A 106 -3.93 -17.74 -15.42
CA ASP A 106 -3.00 -18.09 -16.51
C ASP A 106 -3.34 -19.48 -17.09
N ILE A 107 -3.79 -20.41 -16.25
CA ILE A 107 -4.26 -21.73 -16.66
C ILE A 107 -5.62 -21.67 -17.37
N SER A 108 -6.48 -20.71 -17.05
CA SER A 108 -7.83 -20.59 -17.61
C SER A 108 -7.89 -19.86 -18.97
N GLY A 109 -6.78 -19.33 -19.46
CA GLY A 109 -6.71 -18.68 -20.78
C GLY A 109 -7.42 -17.32 -20.92
N ASP A 110 -8.14 -16.88 -19.91
CA ASP A 110 -8.84 -15.58 -19.88
C ASP A 110 -7.95 -14.47 -19.29
N SER A 111 -6.80 -14.24 -19.92
CA SER A 111 -5.80 -13.26 -19.47
C SER A 111 -6.28 -11.80 -19.53
N LEU A 112 -7.33 -11.50 -20.31
CA LEU A 112 -7.84 -10.14 -20.52
C LEU A 112 -8.44 -9.53 -19.25
N ILE A 113 -9.23 -10.29 -18.49
CA ILE A 113 -9.88 -9.81 -17.27
C ILE A 113 -8.84 -9.53 -16.18
N LEU A 114 -7.81 -10.36 -16.10
CA LEU A 114 -6.74 -10.19 -15.11
C LEU A 114 -5.77 -9.05 -15.43
N THR A 115 -5.48 -8.85 -16.70
CA THR A 115 -4.71 -7.69 -17.15
C THR A 115 -5.45 -6.39 -16.84
N LEU A 116 -6.77 -6.39 -16.90
CA LEU A 116 -7.60 -5.24 -16.53
C LEU A 116 -7.67 -5.01 -15.01
N ILE A 117 -7.58 -6.06 -14.20
CA ILE A 117 -7.63 -5.97 -12.72
C ILE A 117 -6.25 -5.65 -12.12
N GLN A 118 -5.16 -5.81 -12.87
CA GLN A 118 -3.83 -5.50 -12.38
C GLN A 118 -3.65 -3.99 -12.13
N PRO A 119 -3.23 -3.57 -10.92
CA PRO A 119 -2.99 -2.16 -10.59
C PRO A 119 -1.98 -1.49 -11.52
N LYS A 120 -1.07 -2.26 -12.11
CA LYS A 120 -0.11 -1.77 -13.12
C LYS A 120 -0.78 -1.19 -14.35
N THR A 121 -1.96 -1.67 -14.71
CA THR A 121 -2.73 -1.18 -15.87
C THR A 121 -3.56 0.05 -15.49
N PHE A 122 -4.10 0.11 -14.27
CA PHE A 122 -4.90 1.23 -13.81
C PHE A 122 -4.07 2.40 -13.25
N ALA A 123 -2.92 2.12 -12.65
CA ALA A 123 -2.09 3.14 -12.02
C ALA A 123 -1.72 4.29 -12.97
N PRO A 124 -1.26 4.06 -14.22
CA PRO A 124 -0.97 5.16 -15.15
C PRO A 124 -2.23 5.92 -15.56
N VAL A 125 -3.37 5.24 -15.74
CA VAL A 125 -4.64 5.88 -16.14
C VAL A 125 -5.19 6.75 -15.02
N VAL A 126 -5.15 6.26 -13.78
CA VAL A 126 -5.58 7.02 -12.59
C VAL A 126 -4.64 8.19 -12.32
N ALA A 127 -3.33 8.00 -12.47
CA ALA A 127 -2.34 9.07 -12.33
C ALA A 127 -2.56 10.17 -13.37
N PHE A 128 -2.76 9.80 -14.63
CA PHE A 128 -3.03 10.75 -15.71
C PHE A 128 -4.32 11.53 -15.46
N ARG A 129 -5.38 10.86 -15.02
CA ARG A 129 -6.66 11.50 -14.71
C ARG A 129 -6.63 12.39 -13.46
N SER A 130 -5.77 12.08 -12.50
CA SER A 130 -5.59 12.92 -11.31
C SER A 130 -4.80 14.19 -11.60
N GLU A 131 -3.87 14.12 -12.56
CA GLU A 131 -3.09 15.26 -13.00
C GLU A 131 -3.93 16.23 -13.84
N GLU A 132 -4.80 15.71 -14.72
CA GLU A 132 -5.76 16.50 -15.50
C GLU A 132 -6.72 17.30 -14.60
N ARG A 133 -7.13 16.74 -13.44
CA ARG A 133 -7.92 17.44 -12.44
C ARG A 133 -7.17 18.55 -11.69
N ARG A 134 -5.85 18.45 -11.57
CA ARG A 134 -5.02 19.52 -10.97
C ARG A 134 -4.87 20.69 -11.92
N VAL A 135 -4.54 20.43 -13.17
CA VAL A 135 -4.39 21.45 -14.20
C VAL A 135 -5.71 22.22 -14.45
N GLY A 136 -6.85 21.54 -14.38
CA GLY A 136 -8.18 22.16 -14.54
C GLY A 136 -8.64 23.04 -13.37
N LYS A 137 -7.96 23.01 -12.22
CA LYS A 137 -8.27 23.84 -11.04
C LYS A 137 -7.36 25.09 -10.90
N GLU A 138 -6.29 25.14 -11.68
CA GLU A 138 -5.34 26.28 -11.67
C GLU A 138 -5.59 27.26 -12.85
N CYS A 139 -6.58 26.97 -13.67
CA CYS A 139 -7.07 27.92 -14.69
C CYS A 139 -8.27 28.72 -14.13
#